data_1e9c3ecaa0186efd632298db0189bc76
#
_entry.id   1e9c3ecaa0186efd632298db0189bc76
#
_cell.length_a   1.000
_cell.length_b   1.000
_cell.length_c   1.000
_cell.angle_alpha   90.00
_cell.angle_beta   90.00
_cell.angle_gamma   90.00
#
_symmetry.space_group_name_H-M   'P 1'
#
loop_
_entity.id
_entity.type
_entity.pdbx_description
1 polymer ?
#
loop_
_entity_poly.entity_id
_entity_poly.type
_entity_poly.pdbx_seq_one_letter_code
_entity_poly.pdbx_strand_id
1 'polypeptide(L)'
;MAPVDGKLFLLVDEDRADGSLALEPSTLAAWASNYEQLQTADEFVEKFGDFVLSLSGRDAYREVVSELAGVAQRLLAKAHDIAVLNAYHPNAKSLIRARAFATFRSILLKGDEELFAFVAIRSILSELARRSPLTNAASIEADVPVAADLDLPVTLNFGEALHSLNPINVIIGSNGQGKTRLLIGLAHAAQSGTLSMHDDVGTELLEFGPPKIVAFTYEASHWRRLRRKGIEVESMGIDSASWRRVTWLIHQIASTDDGQDNLRQIELILGQFIYTDELFLPLIAREFGGVAKIHLREFIERLNSNLLAAVDLTKAPIMKSRTKGGYSLSSGEKSLLSFCLSTFLLTRGGALVLIDEPENHLHPAFISLLVRTLVSTLVATESRAVVVTHSPFVVREVDRSAVLILKRNAEGLPELYRPSLQTLGGDVSMIVDHVFQDGSIKKAYERRIDAVIAERVAQGAEIVTNELERDLGNDGARYLHAQAVLAKV
;
A
#
# COMPACT_ATOMS: atom_id res chain seq x y z
N MET A 1 7.43 -9.62 -34.23
CA MET A 1 8.19 -9.80 -32.99
C MET A 1 9.67 -9.90 -33.30
N ALA A 2 10.51 -9.10 -32.67
CA ALA A 2 11.95 -9.33 -32.67
C ALA A 2 12.27 -10.65 -31.93
N PRO A 3 13.34 -11.37 -32.29
CA PRO A 3 13.73 -12.58 -31.57
C PRO A 3 14.19 -12.21 -30.17
N VAL A 4 13.48 -12.72 -29.18
CA VAL A 4 13.82 -12.52 -27.75
C VAL A 4 14.88 -13.56 -27.36
N ASP A 5 15.98 -13.12 -26.78
CA ASP A 5 17.07 -14.00 -26.35
C ASP A 5 16.71 -14.73 -25.04
N GLY A 6 16.83 -16.05 -25.05
CA GLY A 6 16.49 -16.91 -23.91
C GLY A 6 17.15 -18.28 -24.00
N LYS A 7 17.27 -18.95 -22.84
CA LYS A 7 17.87 -20.28 -22.69
C LYS A 7 16.81 -21.26 -22.21
N LEU A 8 16.70 -22.40 -22.88
CA LEU A 8 15.83 -23.50 -22.45
C LEU A 8 16.71 -24.61 -21.89
N PHE A 9 16.36 -25.13 -20.72
CA PHE A 9 17.10 -26.18 -20.03
C PHE A 9 16.21 -27.38 -19.79
N LEU A 10 16.63 -28.55 -20.26
CA LEU A 10 15.99 -29.82 -19.95
C LEU A 10 16.45 -30.34 -18.59
N LEU A 11 15.49 -30.74 -17.76
CA LEU A 11 15.74 -31.35 -16.45
C LEU A 11 15.79 -32.86 -16.62
N VAL A 12 16.99 -33.39 -16.94
CA VAL A 12 17.22 -34.84 -17.17
C VAL A 12 17.59 -35.49 -15.84
N ASP A 13 17.05 -36.71 -15.56
CA ASP A 13 17.48 -37.51 -14.41
C ASP A 13 18.93 -37.94 -14.58
N GLU A 14 19.70 -38.04 -13.46
CA GLU A 14 21.14 -38.30 -13.42
C GLU A 14 21.58 -39.63 -14.15
N ASP A 15 20.65 -40.55 -14.41
CA ASP A 15 20.92 -41.80 -15.14
C ASP A 15 20.99 -41.65 -16.67
N ARG A 16 20.79 -40.44 -17.22
CA ARG A 16 20.97 -40.12 -18.65
C ARG A 16 21.95 -38.97 -18.83
N ALA A 17 23.21 -39.25 -18.61
CA ALA A 17 24.28 -38.36 -18.98
C ALA A 17 24.44 -38.35 -20.50
N ASP A 18 23.77 -37.48 -21.22
CA ASP A 18 24.28 -36.83 -22.40
C ASP A 18 23.27 -35.84 -23.00
N GLY A 19 23.72 -34.63 -23.25
CA GLY A 19 23.10 -33.75 -24.21
C GLY A 19 22.35 -32.54 -23.65
N SER A 20 23.05 -31.46 -23.36
CA SER A 20 22.51 -30.12 -23.40
C SER A 20 21.99 -29.80 -24.80
N LEU A 21 20.73 -29.96 -25.10
CA LEU A 21 20.08 -29.41 -26.28
C LEU A 21 19.75 -27.93 -25.98
N ALA A 22 20.62 -27.03 -26.44
CA ALA A 22 20.28 -25.63 -26.58
C ALA A 22 19.27 -25.51 -27.72
N LEU A 23 18.00 -25.20 -27.42
CA LEU A 23 17.01 -24.86 -28.42
C LEU A 23 17.21 -23.41 -28.86
N GLU A 24 17.19 -23.18 -30.16
CA GLU A 24 17.40 -21.87 -30.75
C GLU A 24 16.29 -20.85 -30.39
N PRO A 25 16.58 -19.54 -30.38
CA PRO A 25 15.65 -18.45 -30.02
C PRO A 25 14.37 -18.38 -30.86
N SER A 26 14.39 -18.94 -32.06
CA SER A 26 13.22 -19.05 -32.98
C SER A 26 12.01 -19.77 -32.40
N THR A 27 12.19 -20.58 -31.34
CA THR A 27 11.14 -21.39 -30.74
C THR A 27 10.21 -20.59 -29.85
N LEU A 28 10.72 -19.54 -29.17
CA LEU A 28 9.90 -18.62 -28.35
C LEU A 28 9.00 -17.74 -29.20
N ALA A 29 9.48 -17.26 -30.34
CA ALA A 29 8.68 -16.49 -31.28
C ALA A 29 7.57 -17.35 -31.92
N ALA A 30 7.86 -18.61 -32.20
CA ALA A 30 6.85 -19.57 -32.68
C ALA A 30 5.78 -19.90 -31.61
N TRP A 31 6.15 -19.93 -30.34
CA TRP A 31 5.20 -20.13 -29.23
C TRP A 31 4.27 -18.92 -29.01
N ALA A 32 4.82 -17.71 -29.11
CA ALA A 32 4.03 -16.49 -28.95
C ALA A 32 3.04 -16.26 -30.11
N SER A 33 3.40 -16.68 -31.33
CA SER A 33 2.53 -16.53 -32.52
C SER A 33 1.38 -17.55 -32.57
N ASN A 34 1.44 -18.65 -31.81
CA ASN A 34 0.46 -19.73 -31.81
C ASN A 34 -0.14 -19.96 -30.41
N TYR A 35 -0.76 -18.93 -29.85
CA TYR A 35 -1.38 -19.00 -28.52
C TYR A 35 -2.36 -20.16 -28.33
N GLU A 36 -3.07 -20.58 -29.40
CA GLU A 36 -3.98 -21.73 -29.38
C GLU A 36 -3.25 -23.08 -29.39
N GLN A 37 -1.99 -23.13 -29.81
CA GLN A 37 -1.19 -24.35 -29.85
C GLN A 37 -0.36 -24.61 -28.57
N LEU A 38 -0.55 -23.83 -27.50
CA LEU A 38 0.09 -24.10 -26.18
C LEU A 38 -0.38 -25.41 -25.51
N GLN A 39 -1.31 -26.17 -26.13
CA GLN A 39 -1.53 -27.57 -25.79
C GLN A 39 -0.30 -28.45 -26.10
N THR A 40 0.59 -27.98 -26.96
CA THR A 40 1.83 -28.67 -27.32
C THR A 40 2.95 -28.59 -26.25
N ALA A 41 2.81 -27.76 -25.18
CA ALA A 41 3.77 -27.77 -24.06
C ALA A 41 3.68 -29.08 -23.28
N ASP A 42 2.49 -29.63 -23.10
CA ASP A 42 2.30 -30.92 -22.45
C ASP A 42 2.86 -32.07 -23.31
N GLU A 43 2.64 -32.04 -24.63
CA GLU A 43 3.25 -32.97 -25.59
C GLU A 43 4.78 -32.84 -25.62
N PHE A 44 5.32 -31.63 -25.45
CA PHE A 44 6.75 -31.40 -25.38
C PHE A 44 7.34 -31.99 -24.08
N VAL A 45 6.65 -31.81 -22.95
CA VAL A 45 7.04 -32.41 -21.66
C VAL A 45 6.95 -33.93 -21.73
N GLU A 46 5.93 -34.51 -22.34
CA GLU A 46 5.81 -35.96 -22.54
C GLU A 46 6.94 -36.51 -23.42
N LYS A 47 7.36 -35.75 -24.45
CA LYS A 47 8.38 -36.19 -25.39
C LYS A 47 9.80 -35.97 -24.93
N PHE A 48 10.09 -34.87 -24.22
CA PHE A 48 11.45 -34.42 -23.86
C PHE A 48 11.71 -34.37 -22.36
N GLY A 49 10.69 -34.57 -21.50
CA GLY A 49 10.77 -34.46 -20.05
C GLY A 49 10.58 -33.03 -19.54
N ASP A 50 10.74 -32.86 -18.23
CA ASP A 50 10.61 -31.54 -17.59
C ASP A 50 11.67 -30.54 -18.07
N PHE A 51 11.28 -29.31 -18.27
CA PHE A 51 12.18 -28.24 -18.67
C PHE A 51 11.92 -26.94 -17.90
N VAL A 52 12.87 -26.03 -17.95
CA VAL A 52 12.72 -24.65 -17.48
C VAL A 52 13.29 -23.69 -18.52
N LEU A 53 12.70 -22.50 -18.59
CA LEU A 53 13.12 -21.38 -19.43
C LEU A 53 13.80 -20.32 -18.57
N SER A 54 14.79 -19.64 -19.12
CA SER A 54 15.36 -18.41 -18.56
C SER A 54 15.61 -17.43 -19.70
N LEU A 55 15.05 -16.22 -19.63
CA LEU A 55 15.38 -15.15 -20.55
C LEU A 55 16.73 -14.51 -20.18
N SER A 56 17.39 -13.90 -21.17
CA SER A 56 18.76 -13.40 -21.05
C SER A 56 18.88 -12.04 -20.34
N GLY A 57 18.12 -11.81 -19.28
CA GLY A 57 18.19 -10.61 -18.47
C GLY A 57 16.96 -9.71 -18.59
N ARG A 58 17.04 -8.54 -17.97
CA ARG A 58 15.89 -7.60 -17.81
C ARG A 58 15.29 -7.15 -19.14
N ASP A 59 16.11 -6.81 -20.10
CA ASP A 59 15.64 -6.26 -21.38
C ASP A 59 14.83 -7.27 -22.18
N ALA A 60 15.22 -8.55 -22.14
CA ALA A 60 14.45 -9.64 -22.76
C ALA A 60 13.05 -9.78 -22.11
N TYR A 61 12.96 -9.67 -20.77
CA TYR A 61 11.64 -9.68 -20.09
C TYR A 61 10.82 -8.43 -20.43
N ARG A 62 11.43 -7.24 -20.51
CA ARG A 62 10.75 -6.01 -20.91
C ARG A 62 10.18 -6.11 -22.32
N GLU A 63 10.93 -6.64 -23.25
CA GLU A 63 10.48 -6.84 -24.63
C GLU A 63 9.27 -7.78 -24.67
N VAL A 64 9.33 -8.92 -23.99
CA VAL A 64 8.20 -9.86 -23.88
C VAL A 64 6.97 -9.20 -23.29
N VAL A 65 7.14 -8.40 -22.23
CA VAL A 65 6.01 -7.74 -21.58
C VAL A 65 5.45 -6.60 -22.43
N SER A 66 6.30 -5.82 -23.11
CA SER A 66 5.84 -4.74 -23.99
C SER A 66 5.00 -5.27 -25.16
N GLU A 67 5.33 -6.45 -25.67
CA GLU A 67 4.59 -7.07 -26.79
C GLU A 67 3.36 -7.87 -26.34
N LEU A 68 3.44 -8.57 -25.20
CA LEU A 68 2.38 -9.47 -24.73
C LEU A 68 1.48 -8.87 -23.64
N ALA A 69 1.81 -7.66 -23.17
CA ALA A 69 1.02 -6.92 -22.19
C ALA A 69 0.50 -7.80 -21.02
N GLY A 70 -0.81 -7.75 -20.74
CA GLY A 70 -1.42 -8.43 -19.58
C GLY A 70 -1.42 -9.98 -19.63
N VAL A 71 -0.92 -10.60 -20.70
CA VAL A 71 -0.81 -12.08 -20.81
C VAL A 71 0.62 -12.59 -20.60
N ALA A 72 1.63 -11.71 -20.59
CA ALA A 72 3.03 -12.08 -20.49
C ALA A 72 3.33 -12.98 -19.28
N GLN A 73 2.87 -12.61 -18.09
CA GLN A 73 3.07 -13.41 -16.88
C GLN A 73 2.52 -14.83 -17.01
N ARG A 74 1.30 -14.97 -17.55
CA ARG A 74 0.66 -16.28 -17.73
C ARG A 74 1.39 -17.15 -18.75
N LEU A 75 1.86 -16.54 -19.83
CA LEU A 75 2.62 -17.25 -20.87
C LEU A 75 3.97 -17.71 -20.35
N LEU A 76 4.71 -16.82 -19.69
CA LEU A 76 6.00 -17.16 -19.08
C LEU A 76 5.87 -18.24 -17.99
N ALA A 77 4.79 -18.21 -17.19
CA ALA A 77 4.52 -19.26 -16.21
C ALA A 77 4.25 -20.61 -16.88
N LYS A 78 3.47 -20.64 -17.99
CA LYS A 78 3.24 -21.86 -18.78
C LYS A 78 4.48 -22.36 -19.51
N ALA A 79 5.37 -21.45 -19.91
CA ALA A 79 6.66 -21.78 -20.48
C ALA A 79 7.71 -22.21 -19.43
N HIS A 80 7.30 -22.39 -18.18
CA HIS A 80 8.17 -22.76 -17.06
C HIS A 80 9.35 -21.80 -16.88
N ASP A 81 9.13 -20.50 -17.11
CA ASP A 81 10.16 -19.49 -16.87
C ASP A 81 10.56 -19.43 -15.39
N ILE A 82 11.85 -19.57 -15.12
CA ILE A 82 12.35 -19.73 -13.74
C ILE A 82 12.13 -18.48 -12.88
N ALA A 83 12.21 -17.28 -13.46
CA ALA A 83 12.02 -16.04 -12.73
C ALA A 83 10.54 -15.87 -12.36
N VAL A 84 9.62 -16.10 -13.30
CA VAL A 84 8.17 -16.05 -13.07
C VAL A 84 7.71 -17.15 -12.13
N LEU A 85 8.22 -18.38 -12.29
CA LEU A 85 7.92 -19.46 -11.34
C LEU A 85 8.42 -19.13 -9.94
N ASN A 86 9.64 -18.59 -9.80
CA ASN A 86 10.19 -18.16 -8.51
C ASN A 86 9.31 -17.12 -7.81
N ALA A 87 8.80 -16.16 -8.56
CA ALA A 87 8.03 -15.05 -8.01
C ALA A 87 6.57 -15.41 -7.68
N TYR A 88 5.91 -16.19 -8.54
CA TYR A 88 4.47 -16.41 -8.49
C TYR A 88 4.05 -17.84 -8.18
N HIS A 89 4.91 -18.82 -8.47
CA HIS A 89 4.67 -20.24 -8.30
C HIS A 89 5.87 -20.97 -7.63
N PRO A 90 6.32 -20.53 -6.43
CA PRO A 90 7.56 -21.03 -5.80
C PRO A 90 7.55 -22.53 -5.51
N ASN A 91 6.35 -23.15 -5.47
CA ASN A 91 6.15 -24.59 -5.26
C ASN A 91 5.98 -25.37 -6.58
N ALA A 92 6.21 -24.77 -7.75
CA ALA A 92 6.15 -25.47 -9.02
C ALA A 92 7.18 -26.61 -9.07
N LYS A 93 6.75 -27.80 -9.50
CA LYS A 93 7.60 -29.01 -9.53
C LYS A 93 8.87 -28.80 -10.36
N SER A 94 8.74 -28.18 -11.54
CA SER A 94 9.86 -27.86 -12.42
C SER A 94 10.90 -26.94 -11.76
N LEU A 95 10.46 -25.92 -11.01
CA LEU A 95 11.37 -25.02 -10.28
C LEU A 95 12.07 -25.72 -9.13
N ILE A 96 11.32 -26.53 -8.33
CA ILE A 96 11.90 -27.29 -7.20
C ILE A 96 12.97 -28.25 -7.75
N ARG A 97 12.65 -28.95 -8.83
CA ARG A 97 13.56 -29.88 -9.48
C ARG A 97 14.79 -29.17 -10.05
N ALA A 98 14.59 -28.04 -10.75
CA ALA A 98 15.71 -27.23 -11.26
C ALA A 98 16.67 -26.78 -10.14
N ARG A 99 16.13 -26.33 -9.01
CA ARG A 99 16.95 -25.91 -7.84
C ARG A 99 17.71 -27.03 -7.16
N ALA A 100 17.28 -28.28 -7.33
CA ALA A 100 17.99 -29.45 -6.78
C ALA A 100 19.31 -29.74 -7.50
N PHE A 101 19.48 -29.24 -8.74
CA PHE A 101 20.74 -29.40 -9.47
C PHE A 101 21.85 -28.50 -8.91
N ALA A 102 23.02 -29.08 -8.63
CA ALA A 102 24.17 -28.32 -8.11
C ALA A 102 24.63 -27.19 -9.05
N THR A 103 24.35 -27.35 -10.33
CA THR A 103 24.71 -26.39 -11.41
C THR A 103 23.65 -25.32 -11.67
N PHE A 104 22.52 -25.35 -10.96
CA PHE A 104 21.40 -24.41 -11.17
C PHE A 104 21.87 -22.95 -11.26
N ARG A 105 22.65 -22.48 -10.28
CA ARG A 105 23.11 -21.10 -10.22
C ARG A 105 24.19 -20.80 -11.26
N SER A 106 25.10 -21.71 -11.48
CA SER A 106 26.23 -21.50 -12.39
C SER A 106 25.87 -21.56 -13.87
N ILE A 107 24.75 -22.17 -14.22
CA ILE A 107 24.29 -22.32 -15.60
C ILE A 107 23.14 -21.37 -15.92
N LEU A 108 22.09 -21.39 -15.08
CA LEU A 108 20.85 -20.64 -15.32
C LEU A 108 20.93 -19.18 -14.89
N LEU A 109 21.75 -18.86 -13.87
CA LEU A 109 21.89 -17.53 -13.28
C LEU A 109 23.36 -17.10 -13.32
N LYS A 110 24.04 -17.38 -14.42
CA LYS A 110 25.49 -17.17 -14.55
C LYS A 110 25.88 -15.70 -14.61
N GLY A 111 25.08 -14.88 -15.29
CA GLY A 111 25.31 -13.45 -15.43
C GLY A 111 24.56 -12.64 -14.37
N ASP A 112 25.05 -11.41 -14.13
CA ASP A 112 24.40 -10.47 -13.21
C ASP A 112 22.98 -10.12 -13.67
N GLU A 113 22.76 -10.02 -15.00
CA GLU A 113 21.46 -9.69 -15.58
C GLU A 113 20.43 -10.81 -15.41
N GLU A 114 20.83 -12.08 -15.64
CA GLU A 114 19.93 -13.23 -15.40
C GLU A 114 19.61 -13.39 -13.92
N LEU A 115 20.60 -13.21 -13.04
CA LEU A 115 20.38 -13.27 -11.59
C LEU A 115 19.46 -12.12 -11.14
N PHE A 116 19.69 -10.91 -11.65
CA PHE A 116 18.84 -9.77 -11.34
C PHE A 116 17.41 -10.00 -11.82
N ALA A 117 17.20 -10.45 -13.04
CA ALA A 117 15.88 -10.76 -13.57
C ALA A 117 15.16 -11.85 -12.74
N PHE A 118 15.90 -12.88 -12.31
CA PHE A 118 15.37 -13.96 -11.47
C PHE A 118 14.82 -13.45 -10.13
N VAL A 119 15.47 -12.48 -9.49
CA VAL A 119 15.02 -11.91 -8.22
C VAL A 119 14.03 -10.76 -8.39
N ALA A 120 14.13 -10.00 -9.49
CA ALA A 120 13.41 -8.75 -9.71
C ALA A 120 12.19 -8.87 -10.65
N ILE A 121 11.86 -10.04 -11.18
CA ILE A 121 10.82 -10.23 -12.20
C ILE A 121 9.48 -9.58 -11.87
N ARG A 122 9.08 -9.55 -10.60
CA ARG A 122 7.84 -8.88 -10.18
C ARG A 122 7.85 -7.39 -10.50
N SER A 123 8.99 -6.73 -10.25
CA SER A 123 9.17 -5.32 -10.57
C SER A 123 9.15 -5.11 -12.08
N ILE A 124 9.90 -5.91 -12.83
CA ILE A 124 9.96 -5.83 -14.29
C ILE A 124 8.56 -5.99 -14.92
N LEU A 125 7.77 -6.96 -14.46
CA LEU A 125 6.40 -7.16 -14.94
C LEU A 125 5.43 -6.04 -14.51
N SER A 126 5.72 -5.32 -13.42
CA SER A 126 4.90 -4.22 -12.93
C SER A 126 5.29 -2.85 -13.49
N GLU A 127 6.54 -2.63 -13.85
CA GLU A 127 7.07 -1.35 -14.37
C GLU A 127 6.49 -0.95 -15.73
N LEU A 128 6.10 -1.92 -16.54
CA LEU A 128 5.46 -1.68 -17.83
C LEU A 128 3.98 -1.34 -17.74
N ALA A 129 3.43 -1.30 -16.54
CA ALA A 129 2.13 -0.73 -16.28
C ALA A 129 2.21 0.81 -16.25
N ARG A 130 2.15 1.42 -17.44
CA ARG A 130 1.64 2.77 -17.77
C ARG A 130 2.03 3.91 -16.81
N ARG A 131 2.50 5.02 -17.35
CA ARG A 131 2.44 6.33 -16.67
C ARG A 131 1.02 6.53 -16.14
N SER A 132 0.90 6.72 -14.85
CA SER A 132 -0.41 6.88 -14.21
C SER A 132 -0.98 8.26 -14.56
N PRO A 133 -2.26 8.35 -14.90
CA PRO A 133 -2.93 9.65 -15.07
C PRO A 133 -2.92 10.49 -13.79
N LEU A 134 -2.67 9.87 -12.65
CA LEU A 134 -2.72 10.50 -11.32
C LEU A 134 -1.57 11.48 -11.06
N THR A 135 -0.47 11.40 -11.79
CA THR A 135 0.67 12.33 -11.63
C THR A 135 0.23 13.78 -11.70
N ASN A 136 -0.63 14.11 -12.67
CA ASN A 136 -1.12 15.46 -12.92
C ASN A 136 -2.57 15.69 -12.43
N ALA A 137 -3.22 14.70 -11.80
CA ALA A 137 -4.58 14.86 -11.33
C ALA A 137 -4.65 15.82 -10.13
N ALA A 138 -5.30 16.96 -10.31
CA ALA A 138 -5.66 17.91 -9.28
C ALA A 138 -7.04 17.64 -8.67
N SER A 139 -7.93 16.99 -9.44
CA SER A 139 -9.20 16.49 -8.92
C SER A 139 -9.60 15.16 -9.54
N ILE A 140 -10.41 14.42 -8.80
CA ILE A 140 -11.04 13.17 -9.21
C ILE A 140 -12.53 13.28 -8.93
N GLU A 141 -13.35 13.00 -9.94
CA GLU A 141 -14.80 12.98 -9.84
C GLU A 141 -15.34 11.60 -10.18
N ALA A 142 -16.34 11.14 -9.43
CA ALA A 142 -16.99 9.87 -9.67
C ALA A 142 -18.42 9.88 -9.15
N ASP A 143 -19.32 9.25 -9.88
CA ASP A 143 -20.64 8.86 -9.39
C ASP A 143 -20.56 7.47 -8.79
N VAL A 144 -20.66 7.40 -7.46
CA VAL A 144 -20.46 6.16 -6.71
C VAL A 144 -21.79 5.50 -6.39
N PRO A 145 -22.06 4.27 -6.87
CA PRO A 145 -23.29 3.56 -6.58
C PRO A 145 -23.37 3.19 -5.08
N VAL A 146 -24.32 3.80 -4.38
CA VAL A 146 -24.54 3.57 -2.93
C VAL A 146 -25.82 2.81 -2.63
N ALA A 147 -26.78 2.78 -3.57
CA ALA A 147 -27.99 1.97 -3.54
C ALA A 147 -28.37 1.52 -4.96
N ALA A 148 -29.43 0.71 -5.11
CA ALA A 148 -29.82 0.14 -6.41
C ALA A 148 -30.05 1.21 -7.49
N ASP A 149 -30.60 2.37 -7.13
CA ASP A 149 -30.95 3.46 -8.05
C ASP A 149 -30.42 4.82 -7.55
N LEU A 150 -29.34 4.82 -6.75
CA LEU A 150 -28.76 6.02 -6.18
C LEU A 150 -27.25 6.02 -6.34
N ASP A 151 -26.75 6.99 -7.11
CA ASP A 151 -25.34 7.32 -7.20
C ASP A 151 -25.04 8.56 -6.34
N LEU A 152 -23.94 8.50 -5.62
CA LEU A 152 -23.45 9.60 -4.80
C LEU A 152 -22.33 10.29 -5.56
N PRO A 153 -22.48 11.57 -5.94
CA PRO A 153 -21.40 12.31 -6.56
C PRO A 153 -20.29 12.57 -5.55
N VAL A 154 -19.07 12.21 -5.92
CA VAL A 154 -17.87 12.37 -5.10
C VAL A 154 -16.87 13.20 -5.86
N THR A 155 -16.45 14.35 -5.29
CA THR A 155 -15.38 15.19 -5.81
C THR A 155 -14.23 15.24 -4.82
N LEU A 156 -13.09 14.72 -5.21
CA LEU A 156 -11.85 14.63 -4.44
C LEU A 156 -10.87 15.68 -4.98
N ASN A 157 -10.36 16.57 -4.12
CA ASN A 157 -9.42 17.63 -4.52
C ASN A 157 -8.03 17.33 -4.00
N PHE A 158 -7.04 17.36 -4.88
CA PHE A 158 -5.63 17.10 -4.61
C PHE A 158 -4.77 18.34 -4.92
N GLY A 159 -5.26 19.52 -4.55
CA GLY A 159 -4.55 20.77 -4.77
C GLY A 159 -3.44 21.05 -3.77
N GLU A 160 -2.80 22.22 -3.91
CA GLU A 160 -1.84 22.70 -2.94
C GLU A 160 -2.53 23.22 -1.67
N ALA A 161 -2.01 22.82 -0.51
CA ALA A 161 -2.35 23.41 0.77
C ALA A 161 -1.07 23.91 1.45
N LEU A 162 -1.07 25.15 1.91
CA LEU A 162 0.12 25.79 2.52
C LEU A 162 1.39 25.66 1.66
N HIS A 163 1.25 25.86 0.33
CA HIS A 163 2.35 25.76 -0.65
C HIS A 163 2.99 24.35 -0.75
N SER A 164 2.29 23.32 -0.34
CA SER A 164 2.72 21.92 -0.51
C SER A 164 1.61 21.10 -1.16
N LEU A 165 2.01 20.12 -1.97
CA LEU A 165 1.09 19.19 -2.60
C LEU A 165 0.36 18.37 -1.53
N ASN A 166 -0.98 18.34 -1.59
CA ASN A 166 -1.81 17.49 -0.75
C ASN A 166 -2.31 16.27 -1.53
N PRO A 167 -1.63 15.12 -1.43
CA PRO A 167 -2.00 13.91 -2.16
C PRO A 167 -3.11 13.09 -1.49
N ILE A 168 -3.72 13.59 -0.39
CA ILE A 168 -4.67 12.84 0.43
C ILE A 168 -6.02 13.56 0.47
N ASN A 169 -7.11 12.82 0.24
CA ASN A 169 -8.46 13.20 0.65
C ASN A 169 -8.91 12.32 1.82
N VAL A 170 -9.60 12.91 2.78
CA VAL A 170 -10.12 12.24 3.97
C VAL A 170 -11.64 12.28 3.96
N ILE A 171 -12.27 11.11 4.11
CA ILE A 171 -13.71 10.98 4.29
C ILE A 171 -13.95 10.55 5.74
N ILE A 172 -14.57 11.43 6.52
CA ILE A 172 -14.88 11.15 7.93
C ILE A 172 -16.38 10.97 8.15
N GLY A 173 -16.73 10.12 9.09
CA GLY A 173 -18.13 9.91 9.49
C GLY A 173 -18.23 8.88 10.60
N SER A 174 -19.37 8.84 11.27
CA SER A 174 -19.65 7.86 12.35
C SER A 174 -19.63 6.42 11.82
N ASN A 175 -19.52 5.45 12.72
CA ASN A 175 -19.59 4.05 12.34
C ASN A 175 -20.95 3.70 11.72
N GLY A 176 -20.97 2.83 10.72
CA GLY A 176 -22.21 2.42 10.04
C GLY A 176 -22.73 3.39 8.97
N GLN A 177 -22.07 4.53 8.73
CA GLN A 177 -22.49 5.48 7.68
C GLN A 177 -22.20 4.98 6.25
N GLY A 178 -21.39 3.95 6.08
CA GLY A 178 -21.09 3.36 4.78
C GLY A 178 -19.74 3.78 4.18
N LYS A 179 -18.78 4.23 4.99
CA LYS A 179 -17.44 4.66 4.57
C LYS A 179 -16.71 3.61 3.70
N THR A 180 -16.61 2.37 4.21
CA THR A 180 -16.00 1.24 3.47
C THR A 180 -16.73 0.96 2.16
N ARG A 181 -18.08 1.06 2.16
CA ARG A 181 -18.89 0.89 0.94
C ARG A 181 -18.59 1.96 -0.10
N LEU A 182 -18.40 3.19 0.35
CA LEU A 182 -18.01 4.32 -0.52
C LEU A 182 -16.63 4.07 -1.16
N LEU A 183 -15.63 3.59 -0.40
CA LEU A 183 -14.32 3.22 -0.96
C LEU A 183 -14.44 2.10 -2.01
N ILE A 184 -15.22 1.08 -1.73
CA ILE A 184 -15.47 -0.02 -2.66
C ILE A 184 -16.16 0.51 -3.93
N GLY A 185 -17.10 1.44 -3.79
CA GLY A 185 -17.76 2.09 -4.91
C GLY A 185 -16.80 2.93 -5.76
N LEU A 186 -15.89 3.69 -5.16
CA LEU A 186 -14.82 4.42 -5.86
C LEU A 186 -13.91 3.46 -6.64
N ALA A 187 -13.55 2.33 -6.05
CA ALA A 187 -12.77 1.30 -6.74
C ALA A 187 -13.53 0.72 -7.95
N HIS A 188 -14.83 0.53 -7.83
CA HIS A 188 -15.68 0.12 -8.95
C HIS A 188 -15.75 1.18 -10.04
N ALA A 189 -15.97 2.45 -9.69
CA ALA A 189 -16.02 3.57 -10.63
C ALA A 189 -14.71 3.67 -11.42
N ALA A 190 -13.56 3.54 -10.74
CA ALA A 190 -12.27 3.55 -11.40
C ALA A 190 -12.07 2.37 -12.37
N GLN A 191 -12.56 1.17 -12.03
CA GLN A 191 -12.46 0.01 -12.91
C GLN A 191 -13.42 0.06 -14.12
N SER A 192 -14.60 0.64 -13.93
CA SER A 192 -15.61 0.77 -14.99
C SER A 192 -15.34 1.95 -15.95
N GLY A 193 -14.33 2.79 -15.64
CA GLY A 193 -14.02 3.98 -16.43
C GLY A 193 -15.03 5.12 -16.25
N THR A 194 -15.81 5.09 -15.16
CA THR A 194 -16.75 6.17 -14.79
C THR A 194 -16.14 7.19 -13.83
N LEU A 195 -14.84 7.09 -13.57
CA LEU A 195 -14.08 8.03 -12.78
C LEU A 195 -13.39 9.00 -13.73
N SER A 196 -13.67 10.29 -13.59
CA SER A 196 -13.02 11.38 -14.34
C SER A 196 -11.90 12.01 -13.52
N MET A 197 -10.81 12.37 -14.19
CA MET A 197 -9.65 13.01 -13.57
C MET A 197 -9.36 14.31 -14.31
N HIS A 198 -9.10 15.39 -13.57
CA HIS A 198 -8.84 16.71 -14.13
C HIS A 198 -7.52 17.26 -13.60
N ASP A 199 -6.80 18.00 -14.44
CA ASP A 199 -5.63 18.76 -14.03
C ASP A 199 -6.00 20.03 -13.24
N ASP A 200 -5.00 20.85 -12.88
CA ASP A 200 -5.16 22.11 -12.15
C ASP A 200 -5.88 23.22 -12.95
N VAL A 201 -5.98 23.08 -14.28
CA VAL A 201 -6.71 23.98 -15.19
C VAL A 201 -8.11 23.45 -15.51
N GLY A 202 -8.48 22.27 -15.00
CA GLY A 202 -9.78 21.63 -15.23
C GLY A 202 -9.88 20.84 -16.53
N THR A 203 -8.75 20.52 -17.17
CA THR A 203 -8.73 19.68 -18.37
C THR A 203 -8.85 18.19 -17.98
N GLU A 204 -9.77 17.47 -18.63
CA GLU A 204 -9.96 16.05 -18.36
C GLU A 204 -8.79 15.22 -18.89
N LEU A 205 -8.25 14.34 -18.04
CA LEU A 205 -7.10 13.49 -18.33
C LEU A 205 -7.55 12.14 -18.93
N LEU A 206 -8.18 12.20 -20.13
CA LEU A 206 -8.81 11.04 -20.80
C LEU A 206 -7.82 10.01 -21.40
N GLU A 207 -6.59 10.43 -21.70
CA GLU A 207 -5.67 9.65 -22.54
C GLU A 207 -5.02 8.44 -21.84
N PHE A 208 -5.15 8.30 -20.52
CA PHE A 208 -4.31 7.38 -19.73
C PHE A 208 -4.99 6.08 -19.30
N GLY A 209 -6.28 5.93 -19.54
CA GLY A 209 -7.06 4.78 -19.07
C GLY A 209 -7.27 4.74 -17.54
N PRO A 210 -7.86 3.67 -16.97
CA PRO A 210 -8.14 3.60 -15.55
C PRO A 210 -6.85 3.60 -14.71
N PRO A 211 -6.83 4.31 -13.57
CA PRO A 211 -5.67 4.31 -12.68
C PRO A 211 -5.45 2.94 -12.05
N LYS A 212 -4.20 2.64 -11.69
CA LYS A 212 -3.89 1.52 -10.80
C LYS A 212 -4.54 1.77 -9.45
N ILE A 213 -5.20 0.74 -8.88
CA ILE A 213 -5.86 0.85 -7.58
C ILE A 213 -5.20 -0.09 -6.59
N VAL A 214 -4.87 0.46 -5.42
CA VAL A 214 -4.33 -0.27 -4.28
C VAL A 214 -5.22 0.00 -3.07
N ALA A 215 -5.76 -1.04 -2.44
CA ALA A 215 -6.58 -0.91 -1.25
C ALA A 215 -5.86 -1.43 -0.01
N PHE A 216 -5.86 -0.65 1.06
CA PHE A 216 -5.37 -1.02 2.39
C PHE A 216 -6.55 -1.13 3.36
N THR A 217 -6.70 -2.28 4.01
CA THR A 217 -7.81 -2.54 4.92
C THR A 217 -7.45 -3.59 5.98
N TYR A 218 -8.12 -3.54 7.13
CA TYR A 218 -8.08 -4.63 8.12
C TYR A 218 -9.02 -5.77 7.73
N GLU A 219 -10.08 -5.48 6.97
CA GLU A 219 -11.11 -6.46 6.58
C GLU A 219 -11.11 -6.76 5.08
N ALA A 220 -10.13 -7.53 4.62
CA ALA A 220 -9.99 -7.90 3.20
C ALA A 220 -11.17 -8.72 2.64
N SER A 221 -12.06 -9.24 3.49
CA SER A 221 -13.25 -10.01 3.06
C SER A 221 -14.20 -9.21 2.19
N HIS A 222 -14.39 -7.92 2.46
CA HIS A 222 -15.25 -7.02 1.70
C HIS A 222 -14.70 -6.75 0.28
N TRP A 223 -13.40 -6.89 0.10
CA TRP A 223 -12.68 -6.61 -1.15
C TRP A 223 -12.48 -7.82 -2.06
N ARG A 224 -12.97 -9.02 -1.68
CA ARG A 224 -12.73 -10.28 -2.43
C ARG A 224 -13.13 -10.20 -3.91
N ARG A 225 -14.25 -9.54 -4.24
CA ARG A 225 -14.72 -9.42 -5.63
C ARG A 225 -13.80 -8.54 -6.46
N LEU A 226 -13.34 -7.44 -5.89
CA LEU A 226 -12.45 -6.48 -6.54
C LEU A 226 -11.04 -7.05 -6.72
N ARG A 227 -10.54 -7.81 -5.76
CA ARG A 227 -9.27 -8.54 -5.86
C ARG A 227 -9.26 -9.51 -7.04
N ARG A 228 -10.37 -10.18 -7.32
CA ARG A 228 -10.50 -11.06 -8.50
C ARG A 228 -10.48 -10.29 -9.82
N LYS A 229 -10.75 -9.01 -9.80
CA LYS A 229 -10.74 -8.11 -10.96
C LYS A 229 -9.42 -7.33 -11.11
N GLY A 230 -8.38 -7.69 -10.36
CA GLY A 230 -7.04 -7.12 -10.48
C GLY A 230 -6.73 -5.95 -9.55
N ILE A 231 -7.61 -5.59 -8.60
CA ILE A 231 -7.27 -4.61 -7.56
C ILE A 231 -6.33 -5.27 -6.55
N GLU A 232 -5.23 -4.62 -6.25
CA GLU A 232 -4.33 -5.05 -5.19
C GLU A 232 -4.92 -4.69 -3.83
N VAL A 233 -5.12 -5.70 -2.98
CA VAL A 233 -5.68 -5.52 -1.64
C VAL A 233 -4.68 -6.02 -0.60
N GLU A 234 -4.23 -5.11 0.22
CA GLU A 234 -3.24 -5.31 1.27
C GLU A 234 -3.89 -5.26 2.66
N SER A 235 -3.54 -6.22 3.52
CA SER A 235 -4.00 -6.22 4.91
C SER A 235 -3.08 -5.36 5.79
N MET A 236 -3.65 -4.47 6.58
CA MET A 236 -2.93 -3.65 7.56
C MET A 236 -2.69 -4.37 8.90
N GLY A 237 -3.23 -5.58 9.06
CA GLY A 237 -3.04 -6.37 10.29
C GLY A 237 -1.57 -6.77 10.49
N ILE A 238 -1.13 -6.76 11.76
CA ILE A 238 0.23 -7.16 12.13
C ILE A 238 0.18 -8.48 12.86
N ASP A 239 0.82 -9.46 12.27
CA ASP A 239 1.19 -10.72 12.90
C ASP A 239 2.72 -10.93 12.84
N SER A 240 3.20 -12.02 13.42
CA SER A 240 4.63 -12.38 13.36
C SER A 240 5.13 -12.62 11.92
N ALA A 241 4.24 -12.97 11.00
CA ALA A 241 4.55 -13.15 9.58
C ALA A 241 4.77 -11.80 8.88
N SER A 242 4.00 -10.77 9.27
CA SER A 242 4.12 -9.41 8.74
C SER A 242 5.50 -8.80 9.02
N TRP A 243 6.11 -9.08 10.19
CA TRP A 243 7.43 -8.58 10.51
C TRP A 243 8.54 -9.20 9.63
N ARG A 244 8.43 -10.50 9.30
CA ARG A 244 9.32 -11.15 8.33
C ARG A 244 9.15 -10.59 6.92
N ARG A 245 7.94 -10.18 6.57
CA ARG A 245 7.61 -9.56 5.29
C ARG A 245 8.38 -8.25 5.05
N VAL A 246 8.79 -7.54 6.08
CA VAL A 246 9.59 -6.29 5.94
C VAL A 246 10.90 -6.57 5.18
N THR A 247 11.62 -7.65 5.49
CA THR A 247 12.82 -8.03 4.73
C THR A 247 12.49 -8.26 3.26
N TRP A 248 11.41 -8.96 2.98
CA TRP A 248 10.93 -9.20 1.62
C TRP A 248 10.55 -7.89 0.91
N LEU A 249 9.86 -6.96 1.57
CA LEU A 249 9.48 -5.66 1.00
C LEU A 249 10.72 -4.83 0.63
N ILE A 250 11.69 -4.73 1.52
CA ILE A 250 12.96 -4.03 1.24
C ILE A 250 13.68 -4.70 0.06
N HIS A 251 13.74 -6.02 0.03
CA HIS A 251 14.33 -6.77 -1.07
C HIS A 251 13.60 -6.50 -2.41
N GLN A 252 12.26 -6.48 -2.42
CA GLN A 252 11.48 -6.18 -3.63
C GLN A 252 11.74 -4.76 -4.14
N ILE A 253 11.81 -3.77 -3.24
CA ILE A 253 12.15 -2.38 -3.60
C ILE A 253 13.58 -2.32 -4.17
N ALA A 254 14.52 -3.00 -3.52
CA ALA A 254 15.91 -3.09 -3.98
C ALA A 254 16.06 -3.73 -5.36
N SER A 255 15.15 -4.63 -5.70
CA SER A 255 15.14 -5.38 -6.96
C SER A 255 14.53 -4.61 -8.14
N THR A 256 14.17 -3.34 -7.96
CA THR A 256 13.67 -2.48 -9.04
C THR A 256 14.85 -1.89 -9.83
N ASP A 257 14.61 -1.40 -11.04
CA ASP A 257 15.66 -0.79 -11.87
C ASP A 257 16.36 0.37 -11.16
N ASP A 258 15.57 1.23 -10.51
CA ASP A 258 16.05 2.33 -9.66
C ASP A 258 16.17 1.91 -8.20
N GLY A 259 16.42 0.63 -7.92
CA GLY A 259 16.35 0.02 -6.60
C GLY A 259 17.18 0.75 -5.54
N GLN A 260 18.38 1.20 -5.92
CA GLN A 260 19.25 1.94 -5.02
C GLN A 260 18.66 3.32 -4.67
N ASP A 261 18.12 4.05 -5.63
CA ASP A 261 17.52 5.37 -5.42
C ASP A 261 16.19 5.26 -4.68
N ASN A 262 15.39 4.26 -5.02
CA ASN A 262 14.16 3.94 -4.30
C ASN A 262 14.43 3.61 -2.82
N LEU A 263 15.46 2.84 -2.54
CA LEU A 263 15.85 2.54 -1.16
C LEU A 263 16.39 3.78 -0.43
N ARG A 264 17.10 4.69 -1.09
CA ARG A 264 17.52 5.97 -0.50
C ARG A 264 16.31 6.84 -0.14
N GLN A 265 15.31 6.94 -1.03
CA GLN A 265 14.06 7.64 -0.74
C GLN A 265 13.32 7.01 0.45
N ILE A 266 13.21 5.69 0.47
CA ILE A 266 12.60 4.97 1.60
C ILE A 266 13.38 5.18 2.89
N GLU A 267 14.70 5.15 2.87
CA GLU A 267 15.52 5.41 4.06
C GLU A 267 15.23 6.79 4.65
N LEU A 268 15.08 7.83 3.81
CA LEU A 268 14.70 9.16 4.24
C LEU A 268 13.30 9.20 4.87
N ILE A 269 12.32 8.50 4.27
CA ILE A 269 10.97 8.41 4.81
C ILE A 269 10.96 7.66 6.15
N LEU A 270 11.64 6.53 6.22
CA LEU A 270 11.75 5.72 7.44
C LEU A 270 12.48 6.47 8.57
N GLY A 271 13.49 7.26 8.23
CA GLY A 271 14.24 8.10 9.18
C GLY A 271 13.38 9.12 9.95
N GLN A 272 12.14 9.34 9.52
CA GLN A 272 11.18 10.19 10.24
C GLN A 272 10.67 9.55 11.55
N PHE A 273 10.79 8.23 11.71
CA PHE A 273 10.22 7.52 12.87
C PHE A 273 11.04 6.35 13.40
N ILE A 274 12.05 5.86 12.66
CA ILE A 274 12.99 4.85 13.15
C ILE A 274 14.44 5.30 12.92
N TYR A 275 15.34 4.77 13.71
CA TYR A 275 16.78 4.93 13.50
C TYR A 275 17.23 3.94 12.42
N THR A 276 17.25 4.36 11.15
CA THR A 276 17.67 3.52 10.02
C THR A 276 19.10 3.00 10.17
N ASP A 277 19.95 3.73 10.90
CA ASP A 277 21.31 3.33 11.29
C ASP A 277 21.35 2.11 12.22
N GLU A 278 20.24 1.65 12.74
CA GLU A 278 20.13 0.50 13.65
C GLU A 278 19.37 -0.67 12.99
N LEU A 279 18.98 -0.53 11.71
CA LEU A 279 18.26 -1.54 10.94
C LEU A 279 19.24 -2.39 10.13
N PHE A 280 19.17 -3.72 10.33
CA PHE A 280 19.98 -4.70 9.63
C PHE A 280 19.11 -5.70 8.88
N LEU A 281 19.53 -6.05 7.68
CA LEU A 281 18.95 -7.14 6.89
C LEU A 281 19.69 -8.45 7.17
N PRO A 282 18.96 -9.55 7.36
CA PRO A 282 19.57 -10.87 7.53
C PRO A 282 20.15 -11.39 6.21
N LEU A 283 21.31 -12.01 6.26
CA LEU A 283 21.97 -12.65 5.13
C LEU A 283 22.09 -14.16 5.31
N ILE A 284 22.18 -14.88 4.20
CA ILE A 284 22.51 -16.32 4.17
C ILE A 284 24.04 -16.43 4.37
N ALA A 285 24.44 -16.83 5.55
CA ALA A 285 25.84 -16.81 5.99
C ALA A 285 26.82 -17.57 5.06
N ARG A 286 26.38 -18.62 4.38
CA ARG A 286 27.21 -19.42 3.44
C ARG A 286 27.52 -18.64 2.15
N GLU A 287 26.68 -17.73 1.76
CA GLU A 287 26.79 -16.98 0.51
C GLU A 287 27.57 -15.68 0.65
N PHE A 288 27.72 -15.16 1.88
CA PHE A 288 28.37 -13.89 2.13
C PHE A 288 29.48 -13.97 3.19
N GLY A 289 30.45 -14.88 2.98
CA GLY A 289 31.68 -14.92 3.77
C GLY A 289 31.51 -15.07 5.29
N GLY A 290 30.40 -15.71 5.74
CA GLY A 290 30.11 -15.90 7.16
C GLY A 290 29.39 -14.73 7.84
N VAL A 291 29.14 -13.60 7.15
CA VAL A 291 28.38 -12.45 7.69
C VAL A 291 26.90 -12.79 7.65
N ALA A 292 26.26 -12.80 8.84
CA ALA A 292 24.85 -13.17 8.98
C ALA A 292 23.86 -12.02 8.81
N LYS A 293 24.33 -10.79 8.67
CA LYS A 293 23.52 -9.57 8.51
C LYS A 293 24.32 -8.43 7.92
N ILE A 294 23.64 -7.50 7.26
CA ILE A 294 24.20 -6.28 6.72
C ILE A 294 23.37 -5.07 7.20
N HIS A 295 24.02 -3.96 7.47
CA HIS A 295 23.39 -2.69 7.80
C HIS A 295 22.59 -2.16 6.60
N LEU A 296 21.38 -1.59 6.81
CA LEU A 296 20.52 -1.12 5.70
C LEU A 296 21.28 -0.13 4.80
N ARG A 297 21.96 0.88 5.37
CA ARG A 297 22.72 1.86 4.58
C ARG A 297 23.84 1.21 3.77
N GLU A 298 24.60 0.29 4.37
CA GLU A 298 25.64 -0.45 3.66
C GLU A 298 25.06 -1.34 2.55
N PHE A 299 23.87 -1.93 2.80
CA PHE A 299 23.14 -2.67 1.78
C PHE A 299 22.77 -1.78 0.59
N ILE A 300 22.28 -0.56 0.85
CA ILE A 300 21.94 0.42 -0.19
C ILE A 300 23.18 0.82 -0.99
N GLU A 301 24.28 1.16 -0.31
CA GLU A 301 25.50 1.63 -0.94
C GLU A 301 26.18 0.56 -1.82
N ARG A 302 26.11 -0.70 -1.39
CA ARG A 302 26.77 -1.85 -2.04
C ARG A 302 25.81 -2.71 -2.86
N LEU A 303 24.61 -2.19 -3.15
CA LEU A 303 23.57 -2.95 -3.83
C LEU A 303 24.06 -3.53 -5.16
N ASN A 304 23.98 -4.84 -5.30
CA ASN A 304 24.25 -5.60 -6.51
C ASN A 304 23.50 -6.93 -6.49
N SER A 305 23.47 -7.65 -7.60
CA SER A 305 22.75 -8.91 -7.74
C SER A 305 23.18 -10.00 -6.74
N ASN A 306 24.47 -10.08 -6.43
CA ASN A 306 25.00 -11.06 -5.47
C ASN A 306 24.53 -10.75 -4.05
N LEU A 307 24.54 -9.48 -3.65
CA LEU A 307 24.06 -9.05 -2.35
C LEU A 307 22.53 -9.25 -2.20
N LEU A 308 21.77 -8.93 -3.27
CA LEU A 308 20.34 -9.22 -3.33
C LEU A 308 20.06 -10.72 -3.13
N ALA A 309 20.76 -11.58 -3.87
CA ALA A 309 20.60 -13.04 -3.76
C ALA A 309 21.01 -13.60 -2.38
N ALA A 310 21.84 -12.88 -1.65
CA ALA A 310 22.30 -13.29 -0.32
C ALA A 310 21.33 -12.91 0.81
N VAL A 311 20.30 -12.09 0.57
CA VAL A 311 19.30 -11.73 1.61
C VAL A 311 18.48 -12.94 2.02
N ASP A 312 18.39 -13.20 3.33
CA ASP A 312 17.58 -14.29 3.89
C ASP A 312 16.12 -13.84 4.06
N LEU A 313 15.29 -14.07 3.04
CA LEU A 313 13.88 -13.68 3.01
C LEU A 313 13.01 -14.46 4.02
N THR A 314 13.55 -15.49 4.66
CA THR A 314 12.83 -16.27 5.68
C THR A 314 12.89 -15.63 7.06
N LYS A 315 13.78 -14.67 7.23
CA LYS A 315 14.03 -13.98 8.50
C LYS A 315 13.54 -12.53 8.48
N ALA A 316 13.14 -12.08 9.66
CA ALA A 316 12.79 -10.69 9.90
C ALA A 316 14.04 -9.80 9.97
N PRO A 317 13.93 -8.48 9.69
CA PRO A 317 15.03 -7.55 9.91
C PRO A 317 15.34 -7.44 11.40
N ILE A 318 16.57 -7.01 11.69
CA ILE A 318 17.09 -6.94 13.05
C ILE A 318 17.32 -5.47 13.42
N MET A 319 16.73 -5.03 14.53
CA MET A 319 17.06 -3.74 15.13
C MET A 319 18.14 -3.92 16.20
N LYS A 320 19.18 -3.13 16.15
CA LYS A 320 20.27 -3.20 17.14
C LYS A 320 20.77 -1.82 17.52
N SER A 321 20.43 -1.36 18.72
CA SER A 321 20.95 -0.12 19.26
C SER A 321 22.46 -0.19 19.51
N ARG A 322 23.17 0.88 19.20
CA ARG A 322 24.59 1.05 19.52
C ARG A 322 24.84 1.20 21.01
N THR A 323 23.86 1.71 21.77
CA THR A 323 24.02 2.14 23.16
C THR A 323 23.35 1.25 24.19
N LYS A 324 22.33 0.48 23.84
CA LYS A 324 21.44 -0.23 24.80
C LYS A 324 21.28 -1.73 24.56
N GLY A 325 22.16 -2.37 23.79
CA GLY A 325 21.90 -3.75 23.36
C GLY A 325 20.80 -3.80 22.29
N GLY A 326 20.34 -4.99 21.89
CA GLY A 326 19.25 -5.12 20.91
C GLY A 326 17.94 -4.59 21.50
N TYR A 327 17.22 -3.72 20.77
CA TYR A 327 15.86 -3.35 21.10
C TYR A 327 14.91 -3.83 20.00
N SER A 328 13.65 -4.02 20.35
CA SER A 328 12.60 -4.37 19.39
C SER A 328 11.73 -3.16 19.17
N LEU A 329 11.38 -2.91 17.91
CA LEU A 329 10.34 -1.93 17.58
C LEU A 329 9.02 -2.30 18.28
N SER A 330 8.29 -1.29 18.71
CA SER A 330 6.91 -1.44 19.19
C SER A 330 6.02 -2.00 18.08
N SER A 331 4.84 -2.49 18.43
CA SER A 331 3.86 -2.95 17.44
C SER A 331 3.47 -1.84 16.46
N GLY A 332 3.27 -0.61 16.95
CA GLY A 332 2.96 0.55 16.13
C GLY A 332 4.06 0.92 15.13
N GLU A 333 5.33 0.92 15.56
CA GLU A 333 6.47 1.17 14.66
C GLU A 333 6.60 0.09 13.59
N LYS A 334 6.41 -1.18 13.95
CA LYS A 334 6.40 -2.30 12.98
C LYS A 334 5.27 -2.16 11.96
N SER A 335 4.07 -1.75 12.42
CA SER A 335 2.92 -1.48 11.58
C SER A 335 3.22 -0.41 10.55
N LEU A 336 3.69 0.72 11.06
CA LEU A 336 3.99 1.88 10.23
C LEU A 336 5.09 1.57 9.21
N LEU A 337 6.13 0.83 9.62
CA LEU A 337 7.21 0.40 8.74
C LEU A 337 6.69 -0.52 7.62
N SER A 338 5.91 -1.53 7.97
CA SER A 338 5.31 -2.45 6.99
C SER A 338 4.37 -1.71 6.04
N PHE A 339 3.52 -0.83 6.57
CA PHE A 339 2.59 0.00 5.80
C PHE A 339 3.34 0.93 4.83
N CYS A 340 4.36 1.64 5.29
CA CYS A 340 5.18 2.53 4.46
C CYS A 340 5.84 1.78 3.29
N LEU A 341 6.52 0.65 3.58
CA LEU A 341 7.19 -0.16 2.56
C LEU A 341 6.19 -0.78 1.57
N SER A 342 5.05 -1.30 2.06
CA SER A 342 4.01 -1.85 1.19
C SER A 342 3.40 -0.77 0.31
N THR A 343 3.09 0.41 0.88
CA THR A 343 2.57 1.54 0.11
C THR A 343 3.57 1.94 -0.97
N PHE A 344 4.84 2.17 -0.62
CA PHE A 344 5.87 2.55 -1.59
C PHE A 344 5.98 1.53 -2.74
N LEU A 345 6.10 0.24 -2.41
CA LEU A 345 6.24 -0.81 -3.41
C LEU A 345 5.02 -0.91 -4.33
N LEU A 346 3.81 -0.83 -3.75
CA LEU A 346 2.56 -1.05 -4.49
C LEU A 346 2.12 0.18 -5.28
N THR A 347 2.60 1.37 -4.94
CA THR A 347 2.17 2.63 -5.58
C THR A 347 3.17 3.17 -6.61
N ARG A 348 4.30 2.50 -6.82
CA ARG A 348 5.27 2.89 -7.86
C ARG A 348 4.60 3.03 -9.24
N GLY A 349 4.95 4.10 -9.93
CA GLY A 349 4.36 4.47 -11.23
C GLY A 349 2.98 5.14 -11.11
N GLY A 350 2.60 5.55 -9.90
CA GLY A 350 1.35 6.26 -9.61
C GLY A 350 0.16 5.32 -9.40
N ALA A 351 -0.56 5.49 -8.28
CA ALA A 351 -1.75 4.70 -7.95
C ALA A 351 -2.80 5.52 -7.19
N LEU A 352 -4.06 5.19 -7.35
CA LEU A 352 -5.12 5.61 -6.44
C LEU A 352 -5.17 4.64 -5.26
N VAL A 353 -4.79 5.13 -4.10
CA VAL A 353 -4.72 4.35 -2.86
C VAL A 353 -5.99 4.56 -2.06
N LEU A 354 -6.66 3.48 -1.73
CA LEU A 354 -7.90 3.49 -0.95
C LEU A 354 -7.60 2.89 0.43
N ILE A 355 -7.74 3.66 1.49
CA ILE A 355 -7.33 3.26 2.84
C ILE A 355 -8.51 3.29 3.78
N ASP A 356 -8.80 2.14 4.40
CA ASP A 356 -9.94 1.95 5.29
C ASP A 356 -9.48 1.90 6.75
N GLU A 357 -9.77 2.97 7.49
CA GLU A 357 -9.51 3.16 8.92
C GLU A 357 -8.07 2.83 9.35
N PRO A 358 -7.06 3.51 8.78
CA PRO A 358 -5.65 3.18 9.03
C PRO A 358 -5.19 3.42 10.48
N GLU A 359 -5.94 4.21 11.24
CA GLU A 359 -5.71 4.49 12.65
C GLU A 359 -6.04 3.33 13.59
N ASN A 360 -6.78 2.32 13.12
CA ASN A 360 -7.14 1.17 13.94
C ASN A 360 -5.88 0.49 14.50
N HIS A 361 -5.89 0.23 15.81
CA HIS A 361 -4.77 -0.34 16.56
C HIS A 361 -3.53 0.55 16.69
N LEU A 362 -3.58 1.83 16.26
CA LEU A 362 -2.51 2.80 16.49
C LEU A 362 -2.79 3.68 17.70
N HIS A 363 -1.75 3.96 18.47
CA HIS A 363 -1.84 4.98 19.51
C HIS A 363 -1.98 6.36 18.84
N PRO A 364 -2.77 7.32 19.37
CA PRO A 364 -2.97 8.64 18.77
C PRO A 364 -1.68 9.38 18.39
N ALA A 365 -0.59 9.20 19.16
CA ALA A 365 0.72 9.79 18.83
C ALA A 365 1.31 9.29 17.50
N PHE A 366 0.91 8.09 17.03
CA PHE A 366 1.38 7.54 15.75
C PHE A 366 0.51 7.97 14.57
N ILE A 367 -0.66 8.57 14.79
CA ILE A 367 -1.57 8.96 13.70
C ILE A 367 -0.97 10.10 12.87
N SER A 368 -0.44 11.15 13.51
CA SER A 368 0.26 12.24 12.80
C SER A 368 1.46 11.71 12.00
N LEU A 369 2.18 10.75 12.59
CA LEU A 369 3.31 10.11 11.94
C LEU A 369 2.88 9.26 10.74
N LEU A 370 1.78 8.51 10.85
CA LEU A 370 1.17 7.75 9.77
C LEU A 370 0.81 8.67 8.59
N VAL A 371 0.09 9.77 8.85
CA VAL A 371 -0.33 10.70 7.80
C VAL A 371 0.89 11.34 7.12
N ARG A 372 1.87 11.80 7.91
CA ARG A 372 3.12 12.38 7.37
C ARG A 372 3.88 11.40 6.50
N THR A 373 4.05 10.16 6.97
CA THR A 373 4.74 9.11 6.23
C THR A 373 3.99 8.74 4.95
N LEU A 374 2.66 8.65 5.02
CA LEU A 374 1.80 8.41 3.87
C LEU A 374 1.95 9.53 2.83
N VAL A 375 1.87 10.81 3.23
CA VAL A 375 2.09 11.96 2.33
C VAL A 375 3.45 11.84 1.65
N SER A 376 4.54 11.64 2.42
CA SER A 376 5.89 11.52 1.87
C SER A 376 6.00 10.36 0.86
N THR A 377 5.35 9.24 1.15
CA THR A 377 5.35 8.07 0.26
C THR A 377 4.56 8.34 -1.03
N LEU A 378 3.37 8.94 -0.92
CA LEU A 378 2.52 9.26 -2.07
C LEU A 378 3.16 10.30 -3.00
N VAL A 379 3.84 11.29 -2.43
CA VAL A 379 4.61 12.27 -3.23
C VAL A 379 5.76 11.58 -3.95
N ALA A 380 6.53 10.74 -3.26
CA ALA A 380 7.65 10.00 -3.85
C ALA A 380 7.23 9.04 -4.98
N THR A 381 5.98 8.56 -4.97
CA THR A 381 5.44 7.60 -5.94
C THR A 381 4.41 8.22 -6.90
N GLU A 382 4.25 9.56 -6.87
CA GLU A 382 3.29 10.30 -7.71
C GLU A 382 1.86 9.77 -7.61
N SER A 383 1.45 9.37 -6.40
CA SER A 383 0.18 8.71 -6.11
C SER A 383 -0.79 9.63 -5.38
N ARG A 384 -2.07 9.25 -5.37
CA ARG A 384 -3.14 9.94 -4.63
C ARG A 384 -3.82 8.95 -3.71
N ALA A 385 -4.32 9.43 -2.55
CA ALA A 385 -5.03 8.56 -1.61
C ALA A 385 -6.40 9.11 -1.19
N VAL A 386 -7.32 8.19 -0.94
CA VAL A 386 -8.57 8.44 -0.24
C VAL A 386 -8.55 7.63 1.04
N VAL A 387 -8.60 8.33 2.16
CA VAL A 387 -8.60 7.73 3.50
C VAL A 387 -9.99 7.86 4.10
N VAL A 388 -10.65 6.76 4.42
CA VAL A 388 -11.84 6.81 5.26
C VAL A 388 -11.47 6.55 6.71
N THR A 389 -12.05 7.32 7.62
CA THR A 389 -11.69 7.33 9.03
C THR A 389 -12.87 7.70 9.92
N HIS A 390 -12.78 7.33 11.17
CA HIS A 390 -13.61 7.89 12.24
C HIS A 390 -12.77 8.76 13.21
N SER A 391 -11.48 8.92 12.94
CA SER A 391 -10.54 9.63 13.82
C SER A 391 -10.44 11.12 13.48
N PRO A 392 -10.76 12.01 14.41
CA PRO A 392 -10.53 13.45 14.25
C PRO A 392 -9.03 13.78 14.20
N PHE A 393 -8.16 12.90 14.70
CA PHE A 393 -6.71 13.06 14.62
C PHE A 393 -6.16 12.93 13.20
N VAL A 394 -6.79 12.12 12.34
CA VAL A 394 -6.45 12.07 10.92
C VAL A 394 -6.90 13.35 10.23
N VAL A 395 -8.11 13.82 10.53
CA VAL A 395 -8.71 15.02 9.92
C VAL A 395 -7.89 16.29 10.22
N ARG A 396 -7.37 16.44 11.45
CA ARG A 396 -6.55 17.61 11.82
C ARG A 396 -5.21 17.71 11.11
N GLU A 397 -4.77 16.65 10.45
CA GLU A 397 -3.53 16.64 9.66
C GLU A 397 -3.76 17.07 8.20
N VAL A 398 -5.00 17.34 7.79
CA VAL A 398 -5.39 17.62 6.41
C VAL A 398 -6.21 18.92 6.31
N ASP A 399 -5.99 19.68 5.25
CA ASP A 399 -6.77 20.91 4.98
C ASP A 399 -8.25 20.59 4.73
N ARG A 400 -9.14 21.48 5.14
CA ARG A 400 -10.60 21.33 4.99
C ARG A 400 -11.05 21.09 3.54
N SER A 401 -10.31 21.60 2.55
CA SER A 401 -10.63 21.41 1.13
C SER A 401 -10.50 19.95 0.69
N ALA A 402 -9.69 19.17 1.41
CA ALA A 402 -9.49 17.76 1.18
C ALA A 402 -10.25 16.85 2.17
N VAL A 403 -11.15 17.42 2.98
CA VAL A 403 -12.01 16.68 3.91
C VAL A 403 -13.44 16.65 3.42
N LEU A 404 -14.05 15.47 3.45
CA LEU A 404 -15.45 15.20 3.19
C LEU A 404 -16.08 14.54 4.42
N ILE A 405 -17.26 14.99 4.83
CA ILE A 405 -18.02 14.43 5.93
C ILE A 405 -19.15 13.59 5.34
N LEU A 406 -19.14 12.28 5.62
CA LEU A 406 -20.19 11.36 5.20
C LEU A 406 -21.24 11.26 6.31
N LYS A 407 -22.48 11.64 6.00
CA LYS A 407 -23.65 11.53 6.87
C LYS A 407 -24.81 10.90 6.13
N ARG A 408 -25.82 10.46 6.90
CA ARG A 408 -27.13 10.11 6.35
C ARG A 408 -28.09 11.28 6.57
N ASN A 409 -28.83 11.63 5.52
CA ASN A 409 -29.89 12.62 5.62
C ASN A 409 -31.12 12.06 6.38
N ALA A 410 -32.17 12.86 6.51
CA ALA A 410 -33.41 12.49 7.20
C ALA A 410 -34.10 11.23 6.60
N GLU A 411 -33.84 10.95 5.32
CA GLU A 411 -34.36 9.81 4.57
C GLU A 411 -33.46 8.56 4.69
N GLY A 412 -32.34 8.68 5.42
CA GLY A 412 -31.36 7.60 5.60
C GLY A 412 -30.40 7.42 4.43
N LEU A 413 -30.42 8.32 3.43
CA LEU A 413 -29.54 8.31 2.27
C LEU A 413 -28.18 8.95 2.61
N PRO A 414 -27.06 8.42 2.07
CA PRO A 414 -25.74 8.99 2.31
C PRO A 414 -25.59 10.32 1.55
N GLU A 415 -24.99 11.28 2.21
CA GLU A 415 -24.63 12.59 1.65
C GLU A 415 -23.20 12.97 2.06
N LEU A 416 -22.50 13.72 1.22
CA LEU A 416 -21.17 14.24 1.46
C LEU A 416 -21.18 15.76 1.62
N TYR A 417 -20.51 16.23 2.66
CA TYR A 417 -20.37 17.67 2.96
C TYR A 417 -18.91 18.02 3.16
N ARG A 418 -18.53 19.25 2.84
CA ARG A 418 -17.25 19.82 3.25
C ARG A 418 -17.39 20.50 4.62
N PRO A 419 -16.38 20.38 5.52
CA PRO A 419 -16.42 21.08 6.80
C PRO A 419 -16.38 22.61 6.58
N SER A 420 -17.15 23.35 7.36
CA SER A 420 -17.11 24.83 7.35
C SER A 420 -15.94 25.39 8.15
N LEU A 421 -15.45 24.62 9.15
CA LEU A 421 -14.27 24.97 9.96
C LEU A 421 -12.96 24.50 9.29
N GLN A 422 -11.86 25.21 9.57
CA GLN A 422 -10.54 24.76 9.15
C GLN A 422 -10.10 23.55 9.99
N THR A 423 -9.66 22.49 9.30
CA THR A 423 -9.31 21.22 9.93
C THR A 423 -7.81 21.07 10.22
N LEU A 424 -6.95 21.59 9.34
CA LEU A 424 -5.51 21.50 9.50
C LEU A 424 -5.04 22.23 10.76
N GLY A 425 -4.46 21.48 11.71
CA GLY A 425 -4.05 22.00 13.02
C GLY A 425 -5.22 22.39 13.93
N GLY A 426 -6.46 22.05 13.55
CA GLY A 426 -7.67 22.39 14.31
C GLY A 426 -7.74 21.68 15.67
N ASP A 427 -8.55 22.27 16.58
CA ASP A 427 -8.85 21.64 17.87
C ASP A 427 -9.69 20.37 17.65
N VAL A 428 -9.26 19.27 18.30
CA VAL A 428 -9.90 17.96 18.13
C VAL A 428 -11.36 17.96 18.60
N SER A 429 -11.66 18.67 19.70
CA SER A 429 -13.03 18.74 20.24
C SER A 429 -13.94 19.47 19.25
N MET A 430 -13.47 20.57 18.67
CA MET A 430 -14.22 21.32 17.65
C MET A 430 -14.47 20.48 16.39
N ILE A 431 -13.46 19.71 15.95
CA ILE A 431 -13.62 18.81 14.81
C ILE A 431 -14.67 17.74 15.14
N VAL A 432 -14.61 17.12 16.32
CA VAL A 432 -15.55 16.10 16.78
C VAL A 432 -16.98 16.66 16.79
N ASP A 433 -17.19 17.81 17.43
CA ASP A 433 -18.51 18.44 17.54
C ASP A 433 -19.08 18.81 16.16
N HIS A 434 -18.22 19.29 15.24
CA HIS A 434 -18.65 19.66 13.89
C HIS A 434 -18.95 18.46 13.00
N VAL A 435 -18.11 17.41 13.05
CA VAL A 435 -18.25 16.23 12.19
C VAL A 435 -19.38 15.34 12.67
N PHE A 436 -19.40 15.01 13.94
CA PHE A 436 -20.34 14.01 14.45
C PHE A 436 -21.67 14.64 14.89
N GLN A 437 -21.70 15.98 15.07
CA GLN A 437 -22.89 16.74 15.54
C GLN A 437 -23.56 16.04 16.74
N ASP A 438 -22.72 15.53 17.64
CA ASP A 438 -23.15 14.72 18.80
C ASP A 438 -23.92 15.55 19.87
N GLY A 439 -24.35 16.76 19.51
CA GLY A 439 -25.22 17.59 20.34
C GLY A 439 -26.55 16.95 20.72
N SER A 440 -26.90 15.79 20.09
CA SER A 440 -28.13 15.04 20.45
C SER A 440 -27.92 14.09 21.63
N ILE A 441 -26.67 13.64 21.88
CA ILE A 441 -26.36 12.73 23.00
C ILE A 441 -25.55 13.49 24.02
N LYS A 442 -26.20 13.96 25.09
CA LYS A 442 -25.50 14.59 26.22
C LYS A 442 -24.42 13.65 26.75
N LYS A 443 -23.18 14.15 26.76
CA LYS A 443 -22.02 13.41 27.30
C LYS A 443 -22.22 13.13 28.79
N ALA A 444 -21.55 12.12 29.32
CA ALA A 444 -21.74 11.71 30.72
C ALA A 444 -21.42 12.85 31.71
N TYR A 445 -20.39 13.65 31.43
CA TYR A 445 -20.05 14.81 32.24
C TYR A 445 -21.09 15.95 32.14
N GLU A 446 -21.66 16.16 30.97
CA GLU A 446 -22.73 17.15 30.75
C GLU A 446 -23.98 16.82 31.57
N ARG A 447 -24.38 15.53 31.57
CA ARG A 447 -25.50 15.07 32.43
C ARG A 447 -25.23 15.29 33.92
N ARG A 448 -23.96 15.08 34.35
CA ARG A 448 -23.57 15.35 35.74
C ARG A 448 -23.64 16.82 36.06
N ILE A 449 -23.15 17.68 35.19
CA ILE A 449 -23.22 19.14 35.37
C ILE A 449 -24.67 19.60 35.42
N ASP A 450 -25.52 19.14 34.48
CA ASP A 450 -26.96 19.46 34.49
C ASP A 450 -27.65 19.04 35.80
N ALA A 451 -27.35 17.83 36.31
CA ALA A 451 -27.88 17.36 37.56
C ALA A 451 -27.48 18.25 38.76
N VAL A 452 -26.20 18.65 38.81
CA VAL A 452 -25.71 19.56 39.88
C VAL A 452 -26.34 20.93 39.79
N ILE A 453 -26.49 21.47 38.56
CA ILE A 453 -27.16 22.76 38.35
C ILE A 453 -28.61 22.67 38.76
N ALA A 454 -29.33 21.62 38.31
CA ALA A 454 -30.75 21.42 38.66
C ALA A 454 -30.98 21.29 40.17
N GLU A 455 -30.10 20.57 40.88
CA GLU A 455 -30.14 20.42 42.33
C GLU A 455 -29.94 21.76 43.06
N ARG A 456 -28.91 22.55 42.65
CA ARG A 456 -28.66 23.87 43.26
C ARG A 456 -29.80 24.86 42.99
N VAL A 457 -30.35 24.87 41.78
CA VAL A 457 -31.54 25.67 41.43
C VAL A 457 -32.74 25.28 42.29
N ALA A 458 -33.00 23.98 42.47
CA ALA A 458 -34.10 23.48 43.31
C ALA A 458 -33.92 23.85 44.77
N GLN A 459 -32.70 23.99 45.27
CA GLN A 459 -32.37 24.41 46.64
C GLN A 459 -32.31 25.94 46.79
N GLY A 460 -32.54 26.71 45.73
CA GLY A 460 -32.41 28.16 45.76
C GLY A 460 -30.94 28.65 45.98
N ALA A 461 -29.96 27.78 45.76
CA ALA A 461 -28.55 28.06 45.98
C ALA A 461 -27.93 28.72 44.76
N GLU A 462 -26.96 29.64 44.99
CA GLU A 462 -26.24 30.28 43.90
C GLU A 462 -25.30 29.27 43.21
N ILE A 463 -25.29 29.31 41.88
CA ILE A 463 -24.37 28.50 41.06
C ILE A 463 -23.00 29.18 41.06
N VAL A 464 -22.12 28.76 41.96
CA VAL A 464 -20.74 29.26 42.04
C VAL A 464 -19.87 28.44 41.05
N THR A 465 -19.74 28.94 39.83
CA THR A 465 -19.02 28.28 38.75
C THR A 465 -17.55 28.00 39.09
N ASN A 466 -16.87 28.93 39.80
CA ASN A 466 -15.47 28.80 40.19
C ASN A 466 -15.17 27.62 41.12
N GLU A 467 -16.15 27.16 41.90
CA GLU A 467 -15.97 25.97 42.74
C GLU A 467 -16.07 24.69 41.92
N LEU A 468 -17.05 24.63 41.03
CA LEU A 468 -17.32 23.46 40.20
C LEU A 468 -16.27 23.28 39.08
N GLU A 469 -15.66 24.37 38.64
CA GLU A 469 -14.59 24.32 37.63
C GLU A 469 -13.36 23.56 38.08
N ARG A 470 -13.03 23.56 39.37
CA ARG A 470 -11.80 22.91 39.89
C ARG A 470 -11.78 21.40 39.62
N ASP A 471 -12.94 20.79 39.48
CA ASP A 471 -13.09 19.35 39.25
C ASP A 471 -13.36 19.02 37.77
N LEU A 472 -13.34 20.03 36.89
CA LEU A 472 -13.68 19.90 35.49
C LEU A 472 -12.47 20.21 34.57
N GLY A 473 -12.35 19.48 33.48
CA GLY A 473 -11.49 19.88 32.38
C GLY A 473 -12.11 21.01 31.55
N ASN A 474 -11.34 21.56 30.60
CA ASN A 474 -11.73 22.75 29.83
C ASN A 474 -13.11 22.66 29.17
N ASP A 475 -13.47 21.49 28.59
CA ASP A 475 -14.78 21.29 27.95
C ASP A 475 -15.93 21.27 28.96
N GLY A 476 -15.70 20.62 30.11
CA GLY A 476 -16.67 20.62 31.19
C GLY A 476 -16.91 22.02 31.80
N ALA A 477 -15.85 22.80 31.94
CA ALA A 477 -15.89 24.17 32.39
C ALA A 477 -16.69 25.07 31.44
N ARG A 478 -16.38 24.97 30.12
CA ARG A 478 -17.16 25.71 29.10
C ARG A 478 -18.66 25.35 29.13
N TYR A 479 -18.96 24.06 29.23
CA TYR A 479 -20.33 23.61 29.31
C TYR A 479 -21.02 24.11 30.56
N LEU A 480 -20.37 24.03 31.76
CA LEU A 480 -20.86 24.57 33.01
C LEU A 480 -21.20 26.06 32.91
N HIS A 481 -20.30 26.88 32.35
CA HIS A 481 -20.55 28.30 32.17
C HIS A 481 -21.75 28.58 31.27
N ALA A 482 -21.87 27.87 30.16
CA ALA A 482 -22.99 28.01 29.23
C ALA A 482 -24.31 27.68 29.92
N GLN A 483 -24.39 26.57 30.66
CA GLN A 483 -25.61 26.15 31.39
C GLN A 483 -25.92 27.06 32.57
N ALA A 484 -24.89 27.53 33.29
CA ALA A 484 -25.10 28.48 34.41
C ALA A 484 -25.67 29.84 33.96
N VAL A 485 -25.31 30.30 32.74
CA VAL A 485 -25.94 31.50 32.15
C VAL A 485 -27.37 31.24 31.80
N LEU A 486 -27.72 30.09 31.22
CA LEU A 486 -29.10 29.71 30.85
C LEU A 486 -29.99 29.52 32.09
N ALA A 487 -29.44 29.01 33.20
CA ALA A 487 -30.17 28.81 34.43
C ALA A 487 -30.44 30.11 35.24
N LYS A 488 -29.81 31.21 34.89
CA LYS A 488 -30.01 32.55 35.48
C LYS A 488 -31.09 33.38 34.78
N VAL A 489 -31.60 32.89 33.64
CA VAL A 489 -32.71 33.46 32.89
C VAL A 489 -34.01 32.77 33.27
#